data_f497407f2f892f77482ee69c4a6215c9
#
_entry.id   f497407f2f892f77482ee69c4a6215c9
#
_cell.length_a   1.000
_cell.length_b   1.000
_cell.length_c   1.000
_cell.angle_alpha   90.00
_cell.angle_beta   90.00
_cell.angle_gamma   90.00
#
_symmetry.space_group_name_H-M   'P 1'
#
loop_
_entity.id
_entity.type
_entity.pdbx_description
1 polymer ?
#
loop_
_entity_poly.entity_id
_entity_poly.type
_entity_poly.pdbx_seq_one_letter_code
_entity_poly.pdbx_strand_id
1 'polypeptide(L)'
;ALDFEEIPSKNLAALQMLYPSAIRENKSIEAMNFAKAYKKDNKIQPNQYATRGFDVTFDAILRMCQEDGFIKSTESQISEQIESQFNYSSNNNYGVYMMYYNSDLTIKQAQ
;
A
#
# COMPACT_ATOMS: atom_id res chain seq x y z
N ALA A 1 6.02 -1.21 -8.79
CA ALA A 1 4.85 -0.98 -9.64
C ALA A 1 5.15 -1.50 -11.05
N LEU A 2 4.13 -2.03 -11.71
CA LEU A 2 4.27 -2.42 -13.11
C LEU A 2 4.34 -1.16 -13.98
N ASP A 3 5.28 -1.16 -14.90
CA ASP A 3 5.47 -0.08 -15.85
C ASP A 3 4.87 -0.49 -17.21
N PHE A 4 3.80 0.20 -17.59
CA PHE A 4 3.09 -0.02 -18.85
C PHE A 4 3.20 1.20 -19.78
N GLU A 5 4.26 1.98 -19.69
CA GLU A 5 4.42 3.22 -20.45
C GLU A 5 4.25 3.03 -21.95
N GLU A 6 4.66 1.88 -22.49
CA GLU A 6 4.56 1.57 -23.92
C GLU A 6 3.15 1.14 -24.36
N ILE A 7 2.25 0.82 -23.42
CA ILE A 7 0.90 0.36 -23.72
C ILE A 7 -0.10 1.47 -23.41
N PRO A 8 -0.90 1.93 -24.39
CA PRO A 8 -1.92 2.95 -24.13
C PRO A 8 -2.90 2.53 -23.04
N SER A 9 -3.18 3.42 -22.08
CA SER A 9 -4.07 3.15 -20.94
C SER A 9 -5.47 2.70 -21.36
N LYS A 10 -5.98 3.20 -22.51
CA LYS A 10 -7.27 2.76 -23.06
C LYS A 10 -7.30 1.27 -23.44
N ASN A 11 -6.16 0.72 -23.86
CA ASN A 11 -6.08 -0.71 -24.21
C ASN A 11 -6.05 -1.57 -22.94
N LEU A 12 -5.34 -1.12 -21.91
CA LEU A 12 -5.31 -1.78 -20.60
C LEU A 12 -6.71 -1.76 -19.94
N ALA A 13 -7.41 -0.64 -20.05
CA ALA A 13 -8.78 -0.50 -19.54
C ALA A 13 -9.76 -1.39 -20.29
N ALA A 14 -9.66 -1.47 -21.64
CA ALA A 14 -10.52 -2.33 -22.46
C ALA A 14 -10.36 -3.83 -22.11
N LEU A 15 -9.16 -4.24 -21.76
CA LEU A 15 -8.86 -5.61 -21.32
C LEU A 15 -9.13 -5.82 -19.82
N GLN A 16 -9.47 -4.79 -19.07
CA GLN A 16 -9.58 -4.81 -17.60
C GLN A 16 -8.34 -5.46 -16.96
N MET A 17 -7.16 -5.02 -17.37
CA MET A 17 -5.88 -5.59 -16.97
C MET A 17 -5.77 -5.68 -15.45
N LEU A 18 -5.60 -6.90 -14.92
CA LEU A 18 -5.44 -7.21 -13.52
C LEU A 18 -3.96 -7.44 -13.20
N TYR A 19 -3.46 -6.86 -12.13
CA TYR A 19 -2.07 -7.02 -11.72
C TYR A 19 -1.87 -6.90 -10.20
N PRO A 20 -0.87 -7.57 -9.62
CA PRO A 20 -0.52 -7.38 -8.22
C PRO A 20 0.27 -6.09 -8.01
N SER A 21 0.01 -5.40 -6.90
CA SER A 21 0.77 -4.21 -6.49
C SER A 21 1.08 -4.28 -5.00
N ALA A 22 2.31 -3.90 -4.64
CA ALA A 22 2.71 -3.78 -3.25
C ALA A 22 2.13 -2.54 -2.55
N ILE A 23 1.63 -1.59 -3.33
CA ILE A 23 1.04 -0.35 -2.83
C ILE A 23 -0.30 -0.08 -3.53
N ARG A 24 -1.14 0.69 -2.84
CA ARG A 24 -2.39 1.24 -3.41
C ARG A 24 -2.48 2.73 -3.16
N GLU A 25 -3.14 3.44 -4.03
CA GLU A 25 -3.55 4.82 -3.75
C GLU A 25 -4.62 4.82 -2.65
N ASN A 26 -4.45 5.66 -1.63
CA ASN A 26 -5.37 5.77 -0.52
C ASN A 26 -5.78 7.25 -0.32
N LYS A 27 -7.08 7.50 -0.39
CA LYS A 27 -7.69 8.81 -0.18
C LYS A 27 -8.48 8.91 1.13
N SER A 28 -8.21 8.02 2.07
CA SER A 28 -8.85 8.05 3.39
C SER A 28 -8.47 9.29 4.20
N ILE A 29 -9.25 9.55 5.25
CA ILE A 29 -8.96 10.65 6.18
C ILE A 29 -7.59 10.47 6.83
N GLU A 30 -7.24 9.25 7.18
CA GLU A 30 -5.93 8.89 7.77
C GLU A 30 -4.78 9.22 6.81
N ALA A 31 -4.91 8.86 5.54
CA ALA A 31 -3.91 9.17 4.52
C ALA A 31 -3.75 10.68 4.32
N MET A 32 -4.87 11.42 4.31
CA MET A 32 -4.83 12.89 4.21
C MET A 32 -4.20 13.54 5.45
N ASN A 33 -4.48 13.04 6.64
CA ASN A 33 -3.90 13.53 7.86
C ASN A 33 -2.38 13.28 7.91
N PHE A 34 -1.95 12.10 7.50
CA PHE A 34 -0.53 11.78 7.34
C PHE A 34 0.15 12.75 6.37
N ALA A 35 -0.42 12.97 5.20
CA ALA A 35 0.14 13.87 4.19
C ALA A 35 0.25 15.32 4.70
N LYS A 36 -0.75 15.80 5.45
CA LYS A 36 -0.72 17.13 6.06
C LYS A 36 0.37 17.27 7.12
N ALA A 37 0.49 16.29 8.01
CA ALA A 37 1.53 16.27 9.06
C ALA A 37 2.92 16.22 8.43
N TYR A 38 3.13 15.31 7.48
CA TYR A 38 4.41 15.19 6.77
C TYR A 38 4.80 16.50 6.07
N LYS A 39 3.86 17.12 5.35
CA LYS A 39 4.09 18.41 4.67
C LYS A 39 4.41 19.54 5.66
N LYS A 40 3.76 19.57 6.81
CA LYS A 40 4.01 20.56 7.85
C LYS A 40 5.46 20.50 8.32
N ASP A 41 5.96 19.31 8.57
CA ASP A 41 7.29 19.09 9.16
C ASP A 41 8.40 19.15 8.11
N ASN A 42 8.17 18.60 6.92
CA ASN A 42 9.20 18.47 5.88
C ASN A 42 9.08 19.50 4.75
N LYS A 43 8.02 20.31 4.71
CA LYS A 43 7.75 21.35 3.69
C LYS A 43 7.51 20.82 2.27
N ILE A 44 7.45 19.53 2.10
CA ILE A 44 7.14 18.85 0.82
C ILE A 44 6.04 17.81 1.03
N GLN A 45 5.38 17.43 -0.03
CA GLN A 45 4.40 16.32 0.01
C GLN A 45 5.14 14.98 0.16
N PRO A 46 4.57 14.01 0.89
CA PRO A 46 5.13 12.67 0.92
C PRO A 46 5.04 12.02 -0.48
N ASN A 47 6.11 11.37 -0.85
CA ASN A 47 6.12 10.49 -2.01
C ASN A 47 5.87 9.04 -1.56
N GLN A 48 5.80 8.11 -2.53
CA GLN A 48 5.56 6.69 -2.24
C GLN A 48 6.59 6.09 -1.26
N TYR A 49 7.84 6.54 -1.30
CA TYR A 49 8.90 6.04 -0.41
C TYR A 49 8.75 6.55 1.02
N ALA A 50 8.33 7.80 1.18
CA ALA A 50 8.04 8.36 2.49
C ALA A 50 6.85 7.65 3.14
N THR A 51 5.78 7.41 2.39
CA THR A 51 4.61 6.66 2.85
C THR A 51 4.97 5.21 3.17
N ARG A 52 5.77 4.57 2.33
CA ARG A 52 6.25 3.20 2.58
C ARG A 52 7.09 3.10 3.85
N GLY A 53 8.00 4.06 4.07
CA GLY A 53 8.80 4.12 5.30
C GLY A 53 7.93 4.27 6.54
N PHE A 54 6.92 5.13 6.49
CA PHE A 54 5.93 5.27 7.56
C PHE A 54 5.18 3.96 7.80
N ASP A 55 4.64 3.35 6.76
CA ASP A 55 3.85 2.12 6.86
C ASP A 55 4.66 0.98 7.48
N VAL A 56 5.91 0.77 7.03
CA VAL A 56 6.80 -0.28 7.57
C VAL A 56 7.10 -0.03 9.05
N THR A 57 7.42 1.20 9.40
CA THR A 57 7.76 1.56 10.79
C THR A 57 6.54 1.44 11.69
N PHE A 58 5.40 1.92 11.27
CA PHE A 58 4.16 1.87 12.04
C PHE A 58 3.68 0.45 12.24
N ASP A 59 3.71 -0.38 11.20
CA ASP A 59 3.41 -1.82 11.30
C ASP A 59 4.34 -2.52 12.31
N ALA A 60 5.64 -2.28 12.23
CA ALA A 60 6.60 -2.87 13.16
C ALA A 60 6.34 -2.44 14.61
N ILE A 61 6.07 -1.17 14.87
CA ILE A 61 5.76 -0.67 16.20
C ILE A 61 4.47 -1.31 16.75
N LEU A 62 3.42 -1.36 15.95
CA LEU A 62 2.16 -1.98 16.36
C LEU A 62 2.34 -3.45 16.73
N ARG A 63 3.14 -4.20 15.94
CA ARG A 63 3.42 -5.61 16.23
C ARG A 63 4.26 -5.80 17.49
N MET A 64 5.22 -4.92 17.74
CA MET A 64 6.02 -4.92 18.98
C MET A 64 5.18 -4.62 20.22
N CYS A 65 4.10 -3.87 20.08
CA CYS A 65 3.17 -3.55 21.16
C CYS A 65 2.13 -4.65 21.43
N GLN A 66 2.08 -5.72 20.62
CA GLN A 66 1.19 -6.85 20.88
C GLN A 66 1.65 -7.65 22.12
N GLU A 67 0.71 -8.22 22.85
CA GLU A 67 0.97 -8.99 24.07
C GLU A 67 1.95 -10.15 23.85
N ASP A 68 1.84 -10.81 22.70
CA ASP A 68 2.71 -11.92 22.31
C ASP A 68 4.01 -11.49 21.60
N GLY A 69 4.22 -10.20 21.42
CA GLY A 69 5.39 -9.62 20.78
C GLY A 69 5.40 -9.68 19.25
N PHE A 70 6.51 -9.20 18.68
CA PHE A 70 6.64 -9.03 17.23
C PHE A 70 6.52 -10.34 16.44
N ILE A 71 7.26 -11.37 16.84
CA ILE A 71 7.36 -12.64 16.09
C ILE A 71 5.99 -13.31 15.95
N LYS A 72 5.26 -13.47 17.06
CA LYS A 72 3.95 -14.12 17.02
C LYS A 72 2.91 -13.31 16.27
N SER A 73 2.94 -11.99 16.33
CA SER A 73 2.03 -11.14 15.56
C SER A 73 2.30 -11.22 14.06
N THR A 74 3.54 -11.45 13.63
CA THR A 74 3.85 -11.64 12.20
C THR A 74 3.36 -12.97 11.66
N GLU A 75 3.25 -14.00 12.50
CA GLU A 75 2.77 -15.32 12.10
C GLU A 75 1.26 -15.39 11.85
N SER A 76 0.48 -14.57 12.52
CA SER A 76 -0.98 -14.72 12.57
C SER A 76 -1.79 -13.52 12.04
N GLN A 77 -1.18 -12.38 11.83
CA GLN A 77 -1.90 -11.15 11.55
C GLN A 77 -1.51 -10.50 10.22
N ILE A 78 -2.52 -10.24 9.40
CA ILE A 78 -2.40 -9.36 8.25
C ILE A 78 -2.72 -7.95 8.74
N SER A 79 -1.87 -6.97 8.41
CA SER A 79 -2.16 -5.57 8.69
C SER A 79 -2.23 -4.73 7.42
N GLU A 80 -3.11 -3.74 7.42
CA GLU A 80 -3.20 -2.73 6.38
C GLU A 80 -2.81 -1.38 6.93
N GLN A 81 -1.85 -0.73 6.30
CA GLN A 81 -1.42 0.61 6.60
C GLN A 81 -1.91 1.59 5.52
N ILE A 82 -1.33 2.77 5.41
CA ILE A 82 -1.83 3.82 4.49
C ILE A 82 -1.87 3.32 3.04
N GLU A 83 -0.76 2.82 2.51
CA GLU A 83 -0.66 2.34 1.12
C GLU A 83 -0.18 0.90 1.01
N SER A 84 0.15 0.25 2.11
CA SER A 84 0.79 -1.07 2.13
C SER A 84 0.02 -2.08 2.97
N GLN A 85 0.05 -3.33 2.54
CA GLN A 85 -0.42 -4.47 3.30
C GLN A 85 0.77 -5.32 3.75
N PHE A 86 0.73 -5.81 4.98
CA PHE A 86 1.77 -6.66 5.56
C PHE A 86 1.20 -8.02 5.95
N ASN A 87 1.72 -9.06 5.31
CA ASN A 87 1.36 -10.45 5.56
C ASN A 87 2.63 -11.28 5.59
N TYR A 88 3.08 -11.64 6.79
CA TYR A 88 4.29 -12.42 7.01
C TYR A 88 3.95 -13.89 7.27
N SER A 89 3.33 -14.55 6.31
CA SER A 89 3.02 -15.99 6.44
C SER A 89 4.26 -16.87 6.47
N SER A 90 5.41 -16.34 6.12
CA SER A 90 6.75 -16.86 6.35
C SER A 90 7.68 -15.66 6.56
N ASN A 91 8.99 -15.81 6.49
CA ASN A 91 9.94 -14.72 6.75
C ASN A 91 9.91 -13.55 5.73
N ASN A 92 8.99 -13.59 4.77
CA ASN A 92 8.82 -12.56 3.76
C ASN A 92 7.43 -11.93 3.84
N ASN A 93 7.32 -10.66 3.45
CA ASN A 93 6.03 -10.01 3.31
C ASN A 93 5.37 -10.39 1.98
N TYR A 94 4.23 -11.06 2.06
CA TYR A 94 3.38 -11.44 0.92
C TYR A 94 2.16 -10.53 0.74
N GLY A 95 2.09 -9.43 1.50
CA GLY A 95 1.00 -8.46 1.38
C GLY A 95 1.01 -7.76 0.03
N VAL A 96 0.00 -8.01 -0.79
CA VAL A 96 -0.19 -7.36 -2.09
C VAL A 96 -1.66 -7.02 -2.30
N TYR A 97 -1.90 -5.99 -3.09
CA TYR A 97 -3.22 -5.64 -3.59
C TYR A 97 -3.38 -6.10 -5.03
N MET A 98 -4.54 -6.64 -5.37
CA MET A 98 -4.89 -6.87 -6.76
C MET A 98 -5.53 -5.60 -7.31
N MET A 99 -4.91 -5.02 -8.33
CA MET A 99 -5.34 -3.79 -8.96
C MET A 99 -5.81 -4.08 -10.39
N TYR A 100 -6.74 -3.30 -10.90
CA TYR A 100 -7.19 -3.42 -12.28
C TYR A 100 -7.42 -2.06 -12.92
N TYR A 101 -7.26 -2.03 -14.25
CA TYR A 101 -7.62 -0.88 -15.06
C TYR A 101 -9.13 -0.90 -15.32
N ASN A 102 -9.83 0.13 -14.86
CA ASN A 102 -11.26 0.26 -15.07
C ASN A 102 -11.55 0.94 -16.44
N SER A 103 -12.77 0.77 -16.94
CA SER A 103 -13.21 1.36 -18.21
C SER A 103 -13.16 2.89 -18.27
N ASP A 104 -13.21 3.56 -17.11
CA ASP A 104 -13.05 5.02 -16.99
C ASP A 104 -11.58 5.49 -16.96
N LEU A 105 -10.62 4.62 -17.29
CA LEU A 105 -9.18 4.85 -17.29
C LEU A 105 -8.58 5.04 -15.88
N THR A 106 -9.31 4.74 -14.82
CA THR A 106 -8.80 4.74 -13.44
C THR A 106 -8.29 3.37 -13.04
N ILE A 107 -7.38 3.34 -12.06
CA ILE A 107 -6.90 2.11 -11.44
C ILE A 107 -7.69 1.90 -10.15
N LYS A 108 -8.28 0.72 -9.99
CA LYS A 108 -9.07 0.35 -8.82
C LYS A 108 -8.55 -0.93 -8.19
N GLN A 109 -8.83 -1.09 -6.89
CA GLN A 109 -8.53 -2.33 -6.18
C GLN A 109 -9.62 -3.37 -6.46
N ALA A 110 -9.20 -4.56 -6.86
CA ALA A 110 -10.08 -5.73 -6.96
C ALA A 110 -10.39 -6.27 -5.54
N GLN A 111 -11.61 -6.65 -5.36
CA GLN A 111 -12.07 -7.26 -4.11
C GLN A 111 -11.92 -8.78 -4.14
#